data_260749840cd07dcafe2c890528a885ee
#
_entry.id   260749840cd07dcafe2c890528a885ee
#
_cell.length_a   1.000
_cell.length_b   1.000
_cell.length_c   1.000
_cell.angle_alpha   90.00
_cell.angle_beta   90.00
_cell.angle_gamma   90.00
#
_symmetry.space_group_name_H-M   'P 1'
#
loop_
_entity.id
_entity.type
_entity.pdbx_description
1 polymer ?
#
loop_
_entity_poly.entity_id
_entity_poly.type
_entity_poly.pdbx_seq_one_letter_code
_entity_poly.pdbx_strand_id
1 'polypeptide(L)'
;MLSLVPVVIGVVVAVPLGWLANRSPGARAVLVPASGLLYTIPSLALFVVLPGILGTQVRSPINVIVALAIYTVALLVRTIADALAAVPAVVVAAATAMGFKPARRFVSVELPLAVPVLVAGLRVATVANISLVSVGALIGIGGLGGLFTDGYQRNIPSEIITGIALIVLLALICDALLLALGRIATPWERATREAARSSA
;
A
#
# COMPACT_ATOMS: atom_id res chain seq x y z
N MET A 1 -1.38 3.69 -14.65
CA MET A 1 -2.76 3.56 -14.16
C MET A 1 -3.02 2.22 -13.46
N LEU A 2 -2.68 1.07 -14.05
CA LEU A 2 -2.91 -0.25 -13.46
C LEU A 2 -2.25 -0.49 -12.09
N SER A 3 -1.20 0.21 -11.72
CA SER A 3 -0.52 0.10 -10.43
C SER A 3 -1.03 1.10 -9.38
N LEU A 4 -1.49 2.28 -9.79
CA LEU A 4 -1.89 3.34 -8.85
C LEU A 4 -3.36 3.24 -8.41
N VAL A 5 -4.26 2.85 -9.33
CA VAL A 5 -5.69 2.66 -8.98
C VAL A 5 -5.87 1.64 -7.86
N PRO A 6 -5.23 0.45 -7.89
CA PRO A 6 -5.29 -0.50 -6.78
C PRO A 6 -4.78 0.06 -5.45
N VAL A 7 -3.74 0.92 -5.50
CA VAL A 7 -3.21 1.56 -4.28
C VAL A 7 -4.25 2.48 -3.64
N VAL A 8 -4.93 3.30 -4.44
CA VAL A 8 -5.99 4.20 -3.93
C VAL A 8 -7.14 3.39 -3.33
N ILE A 9 -7.64 2.38 -4.06
CA ILE A 9 -8.70 1.49 -3.57
C ILE A 9 -8.25 0.80 -2.27
N GLY A 10 -7.02 0.27 -2.27
CA GLY A 10 -6.45 -0.41 -1.12
C GLY A 10 -6.35 0.47 0.12
N VAL A 11 -5.93 1.72 -0.03
CA VAL A 11 -5.88 2.71 1.07
C VAL A 11 -7.27 2.98 1.62
N VAL A 12 -8.25 3.25 0.75
CA VAL A 12 -9.63 3.55 1.16
C VAL A 12 -10.24 2.41 1.97
N VAL A 13 -9.94 1.16 1.61
CA VAL A 13 -10.43 -0.03 2.33
C VAL A 13 -9.56 -0.33 3.57
N ALA A 14 -8.24 -0.20 3.47
CA ALA A 14 -7.34 -0.57 4.57
C ALA A 14 -7.43 0.39 5.77
N VAL A 15 -7.68 1.69 5.55
CA VAL A 15 -7.76 2.68 6.64
C VAL A 15 -8.86 2.34 7.65
N PRO A 16 -10.12 2.10 7.26
CA PRO A 16 -11.16 1.71 8.21
C PRO A 16 -10.90 0.35 8.86
N LEU A 17 -10.37 -0.62 8.10
CA LEU A 17 -10.05 -1.95 8.65
C LEU A 17 -8.90 -1.90 9.66
N GLY A 18 -7.84 -1.16 9.37
CA GLY A 18 -6.70 -0.96 10.27
C GLY A 18 -7.09 -0.18 11.53
N TRP A 19 -7.96 0.82 11.40
CA TRP A 19 -8.52 1.53 12.54
C TRP A 19 -9.37 0.59 13.42
N LEU A 20 -10.21 -0.25 12.82
CA LEU A 20 -11.01 -1.23 13.53
C LEU A 20 -10.11 -2.25 14.25
N ALA A 21 -9.06 -2.73 13.59
CA ALA A 21 -8.07 -3.62 14.19
C ALA A 21 -7.34 -2.97 15.38
N ASN A 22 -7.05 -1.66 15.31
CA ASN A 22 -6.43 -0.94 16.42
C ASN A 22 -7.40 -0.74 17.60
N ARG A 23 -8.70 -0.61 17.34
CA ARG A 23 -9.70 -0.29 18.35
C ARG A 23 -10.20 -1.51 19.14
N SER A 24 -10.17 -2.69 18.53
CA SER A 24 -10.73 -3.93 19.11
C SER A 24 -9.70 -5.06 19.08
N PRO A 25 -9.32 -5.63 20.26
CA PRO A 25 -8.43 -6.78 20.30
C PRO A 25 -8.95 -7.98 19.50
N GLY A 26 -10.27 -8.21 19.51
CA GLY A 26 -10.89 -9.28 18.72
C GLY A 26 -10.77 -9.01 17.22
N ALA A 27 -11.03 -7.78 16.75
CA ALA A 27 -10.84 -7.42 15.35
C ALA A 27 -9.36 -7.52 14.95
N ARG A 28 -8.43 -7.11 15.81
CA ARG A 28 -6.99 -7.25 15.55
C ARG A 28 -6.57 -8.71 15.40
N ALA A 29 -7.07 -9.58 16.30
CA ALA A 29 -6.77 -11.02 16.29
C ALA A 29 -7.25 -11.73 15.00
N VAL A 30 -8.23 -11.19 14.30
CA VAL A 30 -8.75 -11.72 13.03
C VAL A 30 -8.15 -11.00 11.83
N LEU A 31 -8.23 -9.67 11.79
CA LEU A 31 -7.87 -8.88 10.59
C LEU A 31 -6.37 -8.93 10.28
N VAL A 32 -5.50 -8.88 11.30
CA VAL A 32 -4.05 -8.86 11.07
C VAL A 32 -3.54 -10.22 10.55
N PRO A 33 -3.89 -11.38 11.14
CA PRO A 33 -3.52 -12.67 10.54
C PRO A 33 -4.19 -12.92 9.18
N ALA A 34 -5.47 -12.58 9.03
CA ALA A 34 -6.17 -12.75 7.75
C ALA A 34 -5.52 -11.95 6.62
N SER A 35 -5.10 -10.71 6.89
CA SER A 35 -4.36 -9.90 5.92
C SER A 35 -3.01 -10.53 5.55
N GLY A 36 -2.29 -11.09 6.53
CA GLY A 36 -1.06 -11.83 6.27
C GLY A 36 -1.28 -13.05 5.38
N LEU A 37 -2.32 -13.84 5.66
CA LEU A 37 -2.69 -15.01 4.84
C LEU A 37 -3.08 -14.62 3.41
N LEU A 38 -3.85 -13.54 3.22
CA LEU A 38 -4.18 -13.03 1.88
C LEU A 38 -2.93 -12.69 1.06
N TYR A 39 -1.91 -12.15 1.71
CA TYR A 39 -0.66 -11.79 1.04
C TYR A 39 0.18 -13.01 0.62
N THR A 40 -0.07 -14.19 1.20
CA THR A 40 0.63 -15.43 0.81
C THR A 40 0.09 -16.06 -0.48
N ILE A 41 -1.10 -15.68 -0.94
CA ILE A 41 -1.68 -16.20 -2.17
C ILE A 41 -0.79 -15.78 -3.35
N PRO A 42 -0.35 -16.68 -4.24
CA PRO A 42 0.44 -16.30 -5.41
C PRO A 42 -0.34 -15.35 -6.34
N SER A 43 0.28 -14.23 -6.74
CA SER A 43 -0.39 -13.19 -7.55
C SER A 43 -0.93 -13.73 -8.87
N LEU A 44 -0.15 -14.58 -9.54
CA LEU A 44 -0.58 -15.20 -10.80
C LEU A 44 -1.84 -16.08 -10.60
N ALA A 45 -1.88 -16.82 -9.49
CA ALA A 45 -3.05 -17.63 -9.16
C ALA A 45 -4.30 -16.77 -8.98
N LEU A 46 -4.14 -15.63 -8.26
CA LEU A 46 -5.25 -14.70 -8.04
C LEU A 46 -5.73 -14.06 -9.35
N PHE A 47 -4.81 -13.68 -10.25
CA PHE A 47 -5.15 -13.14 -11.57
C PHE A 47 -5.94 -14.13 -12.44
N VAL A 48 -5.67 -15.42 -12.31
CA VAL A 48 -6.33 -16.48 -13.09
C VAL A 48 -7.68 -16.88 -12.48
N VAL A 49 -7.83 -16.84 -11.16
CA VAL A 49 -9.07 -17.23 -10.46
C VAL A 49 -10.12 -16.12 -10.47
N LEU A 50 -9.70 -14.85 -10.34
CA LEU A 50 -10.61 -13.71 -10.27
C LEU A 50 -11.59 -13.58 -11.44
N PRO A 51 -11.22 -13.84 -12.72
CA PRO A 51 -12.18 -13.83 -13.83
C PRO A 51 -13.39 -14.74 -13.61
N GLY A 52 -13.15 -15.93 -13.05
CA GLY A 52 -14.23 -16.88 -12.74
C GLY A 52 -15.15 -16.40 -11.61
N ILE A 53 -14.60 -15.67 -10.63
CA ILE A 53 -15.37 -15.11 -9.51
C ILE A 53 -16.16 -13.87 -9.94
N LEU A 54 -15.51 -13.00 -10.73
CA LEU A 54 -16.08 -11.70 -11.13
C LEU A 54 -16.94 -11.79 -12.40
N GLY A 55 -16.96 -12.93 -13.09
CA GLY A 55 -17.64 -13.07 -14.37
C GLY A 55 -17.01 -12.22 -15.49
N THR A 56 -15.72 -11.92 -15.41
CA THR A 56 -15.01 -11.08 -16.37
C THR A 56 -14.18 -11.90 -17.34
N GLN A 57 -13.74 -11.27 -18.44
CA GLN A 57 -12.79 -11.93 -19.34
C GLN A 57 -11.40 -12.03 -18.69
N VAL A 58 -10.65 -13.10 -18.96
CA VAL A 58 -9.31 -13.34 -18.39
C VAL A 58 -8.36 -12.14 -18.61
N ARG A 59 -8.42 -11.53 -19.80
CA ARG A 59 -7.59 -10.37 -20.17
C ARG A 59 -8.18 -9.01 -19.73
N SER A 60 -9.19 -9.01 -18.86
CA SER A 60 -9.74 -7.75 -18.35
C SER A 60 -8.78 -7.10 -17.35
N PRO A 61 -8.42 -5.82 -17.53
CA PRO A 61 -7.60 -5.09 -16.57
C PRO A 61 -8.19 -5.05 -15.15
N ILE A 62 -9.52 -5.20 -15.03
CA ILE A 62 -10.24 -5.22 -13.75
C ILE A 62 -9.71 -6.33 -12.84
N ASN A 63 -9.37 -7.50 -13.39
CA ASN A 63 -8.86 -8.62 -12.60
C ASN A 63 -7.53 -8.26 -11.91
N VAL A 64 -6.62 -7.61 -12.62
CA VAL A 64 -5.35 -7.14 -12.05
C VAL A 64 -5.59 -6.02 -11.04
N ILE A 65 -6.48 -5.08 -11.33
CA ILE A 65 -6.82 -3.98 -10.40
C ILE A 65 -7.37 -4.54 -9.09
N VAL A 66 -8.33 -5.48 -9.14
CA VAL A 66 -8.93 -6.07 -7.95
C VAL A 66 -7.90 -6.91 -7.17
N ALA A 67 -7.12 -7.74 -7.85
CA ALA A 67 -6.08 -8.53 -7.21
C ALA A 67 -5.05 -7.64 -6.48
N LEU A 68 -4.56 -6.60 -7.14
CA LEU A 68 -3.58 -5.69 -6.56
C LEU A 68 -4.19 -4.83 -5.44
N ALA A 69 -5.47 -4.49 -5.52
CA ALA A 69 -6.19 -3.85 -4.42
C ALA A 69 -6.26 -4.77 -3.19
N ILE A 70 -6.55 -6.06 -3.37
CA ILE A 70 -6.53 -7.06 -2.29
C ILE A 70 -5.14 -7.13 -1.64
N TYR A 71 -4.05 -7.19 -2.43
CA TYR A 71 -2.68 -7.18 -1.89
C TYR A 71 -2.35 -5.88 -1.16
N THR A 72 -2.79 -4.75 -1.70
CA THR A 72 -2.59 -3.45 -1.04
C THR A 72 -3.31 -3.41 0.31
N VAL A 73 -4.55 -3.88 0.38
CA VAL A 73 -5.31 -4.00 1.63
C VAL A 73 -4.59 -4.92 2.61
N ALA A 74 -4.17 -6.10 2.14
CA ALA A 74 -3.47 -7.09 2.97
C ALA A 74 -2.20 -6.51 3.61
N LEU A 75 -1.42 -5.74 2.86
CA LEU A 75 -0.21 -5.11 3.36
C LEU A 75 -0.51 -3.92 4.28
N LEU A 76 -1.46 -3.07 3.91
CA LEU A 76 -1.71 -1.82 4.62
C LEU A 76 -2.53 -2.00 5.90
N VAL A 77 -3.42 -2.98 6.02
CA VAL A 77 -4.23 -3.20 7.24
C VAL A 77 -3.33 -3.39 8.46
N ARG A 78 -2.31 -4.24 8.34
CA ARG A 78 -1.33 -4.43 9.41
C ARG A 78 -0.54 -3.17 9.70
N THR A 79 -0.01 -2.52 8.65
CA THR A 79 0.78 -1.30 8.78
C THR A 79 0.00 -0.18 9.48
N ILE A 80 -1.29 -0.01 9.12
CA ILE A 80 -2.16 0.99 9.73
C ILE A 80 -2.45 0.65 11.19
N ALA A 81 -2.78 -0.61 11.48
CA ALA A 81 -3.04 -1.05 12.85
C ALA A 81 -1.81 -0.84 13.76
N ASP A 82 -0.60 -1.13 13.27
CA ASP A 82 0.64 -0.97 14.01
C ASP A 82 1.03 0.51 14.14
N ALA A 83 0.83 1.32 13.08
CA ALA A 83 1.07 2.76 13.11
C ALA A 83 0.17 3.47 14.14
N LEU A 84 -1.10 3.11 14.20
CA LEU A 84 -2.05 3.66 15.17
C LEU A 84 -1.75 3.19 16.60
N ALA A 85 -1.30 1.96 16.77
CA ALA A 85 -0.89 1.42 18.08
C ALA A 85 0.40 2.09 18.61
N ALA A 86 1.24 2.62 17.73
CA ALA A 86 2.45 3.35 18.10
C ALA A 86 2.19 4.78 18.59
N VAL A 87 0.97 5.32 18.44
CA VAL A 87 0.60 6.64 18.99
C VAL A 87 0.65 6.57 20.52
N PRO A 88 1.37 7.51 21.20
CA PRO A 88 1.52 7.46 22.65
C PRO A 88 0.18 7.48 23.37
N ALA A 89 -0.03 6.55 24.30
CA ALA A 89 -1.28 6.40 25.04
C ALA A 89 -1.64 7.67 25.83
N VAL A 90 -0.64 8.43 26.29
CA VAL A 90 -0.86 9.71 26.98
C VAL A 90 -1.53 10.75 26.08
N VAL A 91 -1.20 10.77 24.78
CA VAL A 91 -1.82 11.70 23.82
C VAL A 91 -3.27 11.29 23.57
N VAL A 92 -3.54 9.99 23.42
CA VAL A 92 -4.88 9.44 23.26
C VAL A 92 -5.75 9.73 24.50
N ALA A 93 -5.19 9.58 25.71
CA ALA A 93 -5.89 9.87 26.96
C ALA A 93 -6.17 11.37 27.11
N ALA A 94 -5.21 12.24 26.80
CA ALA A 94 -5.40 13.70 26.84
C ALA A 94 -6.50 14.17 25.87
N ALA A 95 -6.50 13.67 24.63
CA ALA A 95 -7.54 13.97 23.66
C ALA A 95 -8.93 13.50 24.15
N THR A 96 -8.99 12.34 24.80
CA THR A 96 -10.23 11.82 25.37
C THR A 96 -10.72 12.69 26.54
N ALA A 97 -9.82 13.13 27.41
CA ALA A 97 -10.14 14.04 28.52
C ALA A 97 -10.66 15.41 28.02
N MET A 98 -10.18 15.88 26.87
CA MET A 98 -10.69 17.08 26.19
C MET A 98 -12.05 16.88 25.49
N GLY A 99 -12.68 15.71 25.63
CA GLY A 99 -14.01 15.44 25.07
C GLY A 99 -14.02 15.03 23.59
N PHE A 100 -12.89 14.65 22.99
CA PHE A 100 -12.89 14.16 21.63
C PHE A 100 -13.61 12.81 21.54
N LYS A 101 -14.67 12.74 20.73
CA LYS A 101 -15.32 11.47 20.39
C LYS A 101 -14.36 10.59 19.57
N PRO A 102 -14.50 9.24 19.63
CA PRO A 102 -13.54 8.32 18.99
C PRO A 102 -13.22 8.60 17.51
N ALA A 103 -14.24 8.90 16.69
CA ALA A 103 -14.04 9.20 15.28
C ALA A 103 -13.29 10.54 15.07
N ARG A 104 -13.64 11.59 15.83
CA ARG A 104 -12.94 12.88 15.78
C ARG A 104 -11.52 12.77 16.28
N ARG A 105 -11.29 12.02 17.36
CA ARG A 105 -9.95 11.74 17.89
C ARG A 105 -9.08 11.03 16.86
N PHE A 106 -9.63 10.00 16.18
CA PHE A 106 -8.95 9.30 15.11
C PHE A 106 -8.49 10.27 14.02
N VAL A 107 -9.39 11.07 13.45
CA VAL A 107 -9.07 11.94 12.30
C VAL A 107 -8.17 13.11 12.70
N SER A 108 -8.36 13.69 13.90
CA SER A 108 -7.69 14.94 14.30
C SER A 108 -6.42 14.72 15.13
N VAL A 109 -6.19 13.53 15.70
CA VAL A 109 -5.06 13.27 16.60
C VAL A 109 -4.29 12.02 16.17
N GLU A 110 -4.94 10.85 16.14
CA GLU A 110 -4.26 9.58 15.93
C GLU A 110 -3.74 9.45 14.49
N LEU A 111 -4.58 9.74 13.49
CA LEU A 111 -4.23 9.63 12.09
C LEU A 111 -3.08 10.58 11.68
N PRO A 112 -3.10 11.88 12.02
CA PRO A 112 -1.97 12.76 11.73
C PRO A 112 -0.63 12.26 12.32
N LEU A 113 -0.64 11.76 13.54
CA LEU A 113 0.56 11.21 14.18
C LEU A 113 1.02 9.89 13.54
N ALA A 114 0.10 9.11 12.97
CA ALA A 114 0.41 7.88 12.26
C ALA A 114 0.86 8.10 10.81
N VAL A 115 0.59 9.27 10.19
CA VAL A 115 0.89 9.56 8.77
C VAL A 115 2.32 9.20 8.36
N PRO A 116 3.39 9.50 9.12
CA PRO A 116 4.75 9.15 8.70
C PRO A 116 4.93 7.65 8.44
N VAL A 117 4.40 6.81 9.32
CA VAL A 117 4.45 5.35 9.19
C VAL A 117 3.54 4.86 8.07
N LEU A 118 2.37 5.49 7.92
CA LEU A 118 1.43 5.19 6.82
C LEU A 118 2.04 5.50 5.46
N VAL A 119 2.73 6.62 5.31
CA VAL A 119 3.44 6.98 4.08
C VAL A 119 4.53 5.96 3.77
N ALA A 120 5.29 5.50 4.76
CA ALA A 120 6.29 4.45 4.56
C ALA A 120 5.66 3.15 4.04
N GLY A 121 4.55 2.71 4.64
CA GLY A 121 3.79 1.53 4.17
C GLY A 121 3.21 1.73 2.76
N LEU A 122 2.68 2.92 2.48
CA LEU A 122 2.13 3.25 1.16
C LEU A 122 3.20 3.20 0.05
N ARG A 123 4.42 3.65 0.34
CA ARG A 123 5.56 3.56 -0.57
C ARG A 123 5.87 2.10 -0.90
N VAL A 124 5.96 1.24 0.11
CA VAL A 124 6.19 -0.20 -0.08
C VAL A 124 5.08 -0.83 -0.91
N ALA A 125 3.81 -0.54 -0.61
CA ALA A 125 2.67 -1.05 -1.36
C ALA A 125 2.68 -0.59 -2.82
N THR A 126 3.05 0.67 -3.09
CA THR A 126 3.11 1.21 -4.45
C THR A 126 4.21 0.56 -5.27
N VAL A 127 5.41 0.42 -4.72
CA VAL A 127 6.54 -0.25 -5.38
C VAL A 127 6.20 -1.72 -5.65
N ALA A 128 5.61 -2.42 -4.66
CA ALA A 128 5.15 -3.79 -4.83
C ALA A 128 4.11 -3.92 -5.96
N ASN A 129 3.12 -3.03 -6.03
CA ASN A 129 2.12 -3.04 -7.09
C ASN A 129 2.72 -2.78 -8.47
N ILE A 130 3.69 -1.85 -8.59
CA ILE A 130 4.40 -1.61 -9.86
C ILE A 130 5.11 -2.88 -10.33
N SER A 131 5.76 -3.61 -9.42
CA SER A 131 6.39 -4.89 -9.72
C SER A 131 5.36 -5.97 -10.10
N LEU A 132 4.29 -6.11 -9.33
CA LEU A 132 3.27 -7.13 -9.54
C LEU A 132 2.44 -6.92 -10.82
N VAL A 133 2.25 -5.68 -11.29
CA VAL A 133 1.61 -5.41 -12.60
C VAL A 133 2.37 -6.09 -13.73
N SER A 134 3.70 -6.21 -13.65
CA SER A 134 4.49 -6.88 -14.70
C SER A 134 4.14 -8.37 -14.83
N VAL A 135 3.71 -9.01 -13.75
CA VAL A 135 3.21 -10.40 -13.77
C VAL A 135 1.91 -10.51 -14.57
N GLY A 136 1.11 -9.44 -14.63
CA GLY A 136 -0.10 -9.38 -15.47
C GLY A 136 0.18 -9.56 -16.97
N ALA A 137 1.39 -9.29 -17.43
CA ALA A 137 1.80 -9.52 -18.81
C ALA A 137 1.73 -11.02 -19.19
N LEU A 138 1.93 -11.93 -18.23
CA LEU A 138 1.83 -13.38 -18.44
C LEU A 138 0.42 -13.83 -18.82
N ILE A 139 -0.60 -13.08 -18.40
CA ILE A 139 -2.01 -13.34 -18.76
C ILE A 139 -2.50 -12.41 -19.88
N GLY A 140 -1.59 -11.76 -20.59
CA GLY A 140 -1.88 -10.90 -21.74
C GLY A 140 -2.39 -9.50 -21.39
N ILE A 141 -2.21 -9.04 -20.13
CA ILE A 141 -2.48 -7.66 -19.73
C ILE A 141 -1.18 -6.88 -19.88
N GLY A 142 -1.12 -6.08 -20.94
CA GLY A 142 0.06 -5.36 -21.37
C GLY A 142 0.61 -4.34 -20.35
N GLY A 143 1.49 -3.49 -20.81
CA GLY A 143 2.25 -2.50 -20.05
C GLY A 143 3.74 -2.80 -20.14
N LEU A 144 4.54 -2.24 -19.22
CA LEU A 144 5.99 -2.45 -19.21
C LEU A 144 6.39 -3.92 -19.02
N GLY A 145 5.54 -4.73 -18.36
CA GLY A 145 5.75 -6.18 -18.23
C GLY A 145 5.72 -6.93 -19.56
N GLY A 146 5.05 -6.39 -20.58
CA GLY A 146 5.04 -6.96 -21.94
C GLY A 146 6.45 -7.07 -22.54
N LEU A 147 7.34 -6.14 -22.22
CA LEU A 147 8.75 -6.20 -22.64
C LEU A 147 9.47 -7.44 -22.12
N PHE A 148 9.06 -8.00 -20.97
CA PHE A 148 9.66 -9.24 -20.45
C PHE A 148 9.17 -10.46 -21.23
N THR A 149 7.86 -10.53 -21.48
CA THR A 149 7.28 -11.66 -22.19
C THR A 149 7.72 -11.69 -23.65
N ASP A 150 7.71 -10.54 -24.33
CA ASP A 150 8.17 -10.38 -25.71
C ASP A 150 9.67 -10.65 -25.85
N GLY A 151 10.48 -10.00 -25.03
CA GLY A 151 11.94 -10.17 -25.04
C GLY A 151 12.35 -11.63 -24.74
N TYR A 152 11.63 -12.30 -23.83
CA TYR A 152 11.86 -13.71 -23.53
C TYR A 152 11.49 -14.62 -24.70
N GLN A 153 10.27 -14.45 -25.28
CA GLN A 153 9.80 -15.26 -26.39
C GLN A 153 10.63 -15.10 -27.67
N ARG A 154 11.14 -13.89 -27.92
CA ARG A 154 11.92 -13.54 -29.09
C ARG A 154 13.44 -13.68 -28.90
N ASN A 155 13.89 -14.10 -27.70
CA ASN A 155 15.32 -14.14 -27.33
C ASN A 155 16.05 -12.80 -27.54
N ILE A 156 15.43 -11.68 -27.10
CA ILE A 156 15.99 -10.33 -27.17
C ILE A 156 16.30 -9.83 -25.75
N PRO A 157 17.52 -10.10 -25.22
CA PRO A 157 17.87 -9.69 -23.85
C PRO A 157 17.84 -8.19 -23.61
N SER A 158 18.12 -7.38 -24.64
CA SER A 158 18.07 -5.92 -24.54
C SER A 158 16.67 -5.39 -24.25
N GLU A 159 15.63 -6.04 -24.75
CA GLU A 159 14.24 -5.70 -24.48
C GLU A 159 13.87 -5.98 -23.02
N ILE A 160 14.30 -7.12 -22.48
CA ILE A 160 14.11 -7.47 -21.06
C ILE A 160 14.82 -6.44 -20.16
N ILE A 161 16.08 -6.10 -20.45
CA ILE A 161 16.86 -5.12 -19.69
C ILE A 161 16.18 -3.75 -19.72
N THR A 162 15.69 -3.34 -20.90
CA THR A 162 14.93 -2.09 -21.04
C THR A 162 13.68 -2.09 -20.19
N GLY A 163 12.93 -3.19 -20.19
CA GLY A 163 11.74 -3.36 -19.34
C GLY A 163 12.07 -3.24 -17.86
N ILE A 164 13.13 -3.90 -17.39
CA ILE A 164 13.62 -3.79 -16.00
C ILE A 164 13.95 -2.34 -15.67
N ALA A 165 14.76 -1.67 -16.50
CA ALA A 165 15.17 -0.30 -16.28
C ALA A 165 13.97 0.67 -16.18
N LEU A 166 13.00 0.53 -17.07
CA LEU A 166 11.78 1.37 -17.07
C LEU A 166 10.90 1.12 -15.85
N ILE A 167 10.75 -0.14 -15.40
CA ILE A 167 9.96 -0.45 -14.20
C ILE A 167 10.65 0.10 -12.94
N VAL A 168 11.96 -0.08 -12.83
CA VAL A 168 12.74 0.47 -11.71
C VAL A 168 12.66 2.00 -11.69
N LEU A 169 12.83 2.65 -12.84
CA LEU A 169 12.71 4.10 -12.96
C LEU A 169 11.31 4.59 -12.54
N LEU A 170 10.25 3.93 -13.02
CA LEU A 170 8.87 4.25 -12.62
C LEU A 170 8.66 4.08 -11.11
N ALA A 171 9.17 3.00 -10.53
CA ALA A 171 9.08 2.75 -9.09
C ALA A 171 9.80 3.83 -8.28
N LEU A 172 11.01 4.23 -8.69
CA LEU A 172 11.77 5.29 -8.04
C LEU A 172 11.07 6.65 -8.14
N ILE A 173 10.49 6.99 -9.28
CA ILE A 173 9.71 8.23 -9.45
C ILE A 173 8.50 8.23 -8.52
N CYS A 174 7.72 7.16 -8.50
CA CYS A 174 6.54 7.05 -7.63
C CYS A 174 6.94 7.10 -6.15
N ASP A 175 8.01 6.43 -5.77
CA ASP A 175 8.55 6.43 -4.40
C ASP A 175 8.98 7.84 -3.98
N ALA A 176 9.74 8.54 -4.82
CA ALA A 176 10.17 9.91 -4.57
C ALA A 176 8.99 10.89 -4.45
N LEU A 177 7.96 10.74 -5.29
CA LEU A 177 6.74 11.54 -5.22
C LEU A 177 5.98 11.30 -3.91
N LEU A 178 5.81 10.04 -3.51
CA LEU A 178 5.15 9.71 -2.23
C LEU A 178 5.95 10.22 -1.03
N LEU A 179 7.28 10.14 -1.09
CA LEU A 179 8.16 10.71 -0.06
C LEU A 179 8.01 12.23 0.02
N ALA A 180 7.96 12.92 -1.11
CA ALA A 180 7.76 14.37 -1.15
C ALA A 180 6.38 14.75 -0.59
N LEU A 181 5.31 14.05 -1.00
CA LEU A 181 3.96 14.25 -0.47
C LEU A 181 3.89 13.99 1.03
N GLY A 182 4.54 12.92 1.51
CA GLY A 182 4.64 12.62 2.94
C GLY A 182 5.30 13.76 3.71
N ARG A 183 6.42 14.30 3.21
CA ARG A 183 7.13 15.45 3.83
C ARG A 183 6.29 16.72 3.87
N ILE A 184 5.42 16.93 2.90
CA ILE A 184 4.49 18.07 2.87
C ILE A 184 3.35 17.84 3.87
N ALA A 185 2.87 16.60 4.00
CA ALA A 185 1.79 16.23 4.90
C ALA A 185 2.21 16.19 6.39
N THR A 186 3.53 16.15 6.70
CA THR A 186 4.05 16.03 8.07
C THR A 186 5.04 17.15 8.44
N PRO A 187 4.63 18.44 8.41
CA PRO A 187 5.54 19.56 8.68
C PRO A 187 6.09 19.54 10.12
N TRP A 188 5.36 18.99 11.08
CA TRP A 188 5.76 18.87 12.49
C TRP A 188 6.97 17.97 12.71
N GLU A 189 7.23 16.98 11.88
CA GLU A 189 8.43 16.13 11.98
C GLU A 189 9.73 16.91 11.73
N ARG A 190 9.69 17.99 10.94
CA ARG A 190 10.86 18.85 10.69
C ARG A 190 11.27 19.57 11.96
N ALA A 191 10.30 20.15 12.66
CA ALA A 191 10.55 20.86 13.92
C ALA A 191 11.16 19.93 14.99
N THR A 192 10.67 18.68 15.09
CA THR A 192 11.20 17.71 16.05
C THR A 192 12.63 17.28 15.71
N ARG A 193 12.97 17.13 14.44
CA ARG A 193 14.34 16.78 13.98
C ARG A 193 15.32 17.94 14.18
N GLU A 194 14.88 19.17 13.99
CA GLU A 194 15.70 20.37 14.23
C GLU A 194 15.97 20.52 15.72
N ALA A 195 14.96 20.36 16.58
CA ALA A 195 15.12 20.39 18.03
C ALA A 195 16.08 19.31 18.54
N ALA A 196 16.00 18.09 17.99
CA ALA A 196 16.91 16.99 18.36
C ALA A 196 18.37 17.24 17.90
N ARG A 197 18.59 17.99 16.82
CA ARG A 197 19.94 18.37 16.34
C ARG A 197 20.55 19.49 17.14
N SER A 198 19.73 20.39 17.70
CA SER A 198 20.21 21.51 18.52
C SER A 198 20.55 21.12 19.97
N SER A 199 20.14 19.91 20.39
CA SER A 199 20.39 19.35 21.73
C SER A 199 21.56 18.35 21.79
N ALA A 200 22.16 18.01 20.63
CA ALA A 200 23.32 17.14 20.50
C ALA A 200 24.59 17.89 20.21
#